data_2418869c1759774216118c7f48452250
#
_entry.id   2418869c1759774216118c7f48452250
#
_cell.length_a   1.000
_cell.length_b   1.000
_cell.length_c   1.000
_cell.angle_alpha   90.00
_cell.angle_beta   90.00
_cell.angle_gamma   90.00
#
_symmetry.space_group_name_H-M   'P 1'
#
loop_
_entity.id
_entity.type
_entity.pdbx_description
1 polymer ?
#
loop_
_entity_poly.entity_id
_entity_poly.type
_entity_poly.pdbx_seq_one_letter_code
_entity_poly.pdbx_strand_id
1 'polypeptide(L)'
;MLHLNQLSDQQQANVLALVKAATDFDQTQPISDHILLHLRHGGDKDDSHLLIFDTNDQTKLLGYAHLDQTDQVAGPSVELVVDPKHRKEGIGKSLLSKAIEICGSRLRLWSHGDLPVASKLAESNNFQRVRTVLQMSKSLDEIIAINQIDSQIVIRSFLPGLDDQGWLTLNNKVFANHPEQGNWSLNDLKLRQKEDWFDPEGFFIAEKLGQMIGFVWTKVHGAKSHQHDGQESHDHAAIGEIYITGIDPAFEGLGLGKVLTSTGLNYLKYQGIEDGILYVDEENSAALNLYKSLGFKQSGKDCLFKYKNPQ
;
A
#
# COMPACT_ATOMS: atom_id res chain seq x y z
N MET A 1 18.26 -17.07 -13.91
CA MET A 1 17.77 -16.14 -12.87
C MET A 1 18.87 -15.17 -12.50
N LEU A 2 18.58 -13.88 -12.51
CA LEU A 2 19.49 -12.84 -12.03
C LEU A 2 19.04 -12.39 -10.63
N HIS A 3 20.00 -12.06 -9.77
CA HIS A 3 19.77 -11.41 -8.48
C HIS A 3 20.55 -10.09 -8.48
N LEU A 4 19.86 -8.97 -8.34
CA LEU A 4 20.41 -7.62 -8.49
C LEU A 4 19.93 -6.73 -7.34
N ASN A 5 20.80 -5.83 -6.87
CA ASN A 5 20.43 -4.81 -5.89
C ASN A 5 19.89 -3.53 -6.58
N GLN A 6 20.17 -3.36 -7.88
CA GLN A 6 19.64 -2.26 -8.68
C GLN A 6 19.34 -2.75 -10.09
N LEU A 7 18.29 -2.22 -10.68
CA LEU A 7 17.90 -2.47 -12.06
C LEU A 7 18.48 -1.40 -12.99
N SER A 8 18.91 -1.81 -14.19
CA SER A 8 19.13 -0.86 -15.27
C SER A 8 17.79 -0.34 -15.82
N ASP A 9 17.81 0.79 -16.55
CA ASP A 9 16.60 1.37 -17.15
C ASP A 9 15.85 0.36 -18.03
N GLN A 10 16.57 -0.46 -18.79
CA GLN A 10 15.96 -1.50 -19.61
C GLN A 10 15.31 -2.61 -18.78
N GLN A 11 15.93 -3.03 -17.69
CA GLN A 11 15.36 -4.04 -16.78
C GLN A 11 14.13 -3.50 -16.09
N GLN A 12 14.16 -2.25 -15.66
CA GLN A 12 13.03 -1.55 -15.06
C GLN A 12 11.84 -1.48 -16.05
N ALA A 13 12.10 -1.10 -17.29
CA ALA A 13 11.08 -1.09 -18.35
C ALA A 13 10.48 -2.49 -18.57
N ASN A 14 11.30 -3.53 -18.58
CA ASN A 14 10.83 -4.91 -18.72
C ASN A 14 9.96 -5.34 -17.54
N VAL A 15 10.31 -4.96 -16.29
CA VAL A 15 9.50 -5.24 -15.10
C VAL A 15 8.18 -4.54 -15.18
N LEU A 16 8.15 -3.25 -15.51
CA LEU A 16 6.91 -2.47 -15.64
C LEU A 16 5.98 -3.04 -16.73
N ALA A 17 6.56 -3.50 -17.86
CA ALA A 17 5.78 -4.16 -18.91
C ALA A 17 5.19 -5.50 -18.46
N LEU A 18 5.94 -6.29 -17.69
CA LEU A 18 5.46 -7.56 -17.11
C LEU A 18 4.34 -7.30 -16.09
N VAL A 19 4.51 -6.32 -15.21
CA VAL A 19 3.50 -5.91 -14.22
C VAL A 19 2.22 -5.49 -14.93
N LYS A 20 2.34 -4.63 -15.97
CA LYS A 20 1.18 -4.21 -16.76
C LYS A 20 0.46 -5.40 -17.40
N ALA A 21 1.18 -6.31 -18.04
CA ALA A 21 0.59 -7.48 -18.68
C ALA A 21 -0.15 -8.39 -17.68
N ALA A 22 0.40 -8.55 -16.47
CA ALA A 22 -0.25 -9.31 -15.40
C ALA A 22 -1.48 -8.58 -14.86
N THR A 23 -1.40 -7.27 -14.66
CA THR A 23 -2.53 -6.44 -14.22
C THR A 23 -3.69 -6.50 -15.21
N ASP A 24 -3.40 -6.36 -16.51
CA ASP A 24 -4.42 -6.42 -17.57
C ASP A 24 -5.10 -7.80 -17.61
N PHE A 25 -4.37 -8.87 -17.31
CA PHE A 25 -4.90 -10.24 -17.31
C PHE A 25 -5.70 -10.58 -16.04
N ASP A 26 -5.16 -10.23 -14.86
CA ASP A 26 -5.75 -10.60 -13.57
C ASP A 26 -6.76 -9.57 -13.06
N GLN A 27 -6.84 -8.39 -13.68
CA GLN A 27 -7.57 -7.21 -13.21
C GLN A 27 -7.17 -6.81 -11.78
N THR A 28 -5.94 -7.09 -11.42
CA THR A 28 -5.33 -6.81 -10.11
C THR A 28 -3.85 -6.57 -10.30
N GLN A 29 -3.34 -5.50 -9.71
CA GLN A 29 -1.92 -5.18 -9.72
C GLN A 29 -1.14 -6.18 -8.86
N PRO A 30 -0.11 -6.87 -9.41
CA PRO A 30 0.57 -7.96 -8.72
C PRO A 30 1.61 -7.51 -7.70
N ILE A 31 1.98 -6.23 -7.69
CA ILE A 31 2.94 -5.61 -6.76
C ILE A 31 2.38 -4.30 -6.24
N SER A 32 2.77 -3.93 -5.02
CA SER A 32 2.28 -2.72 -4.34
C SER A 32 2.74 -1.43 -5.02
N ASP A 33 2.02 -0.33 -4.80
CA ASP A 33 2.43 1.01 -5.25
C ASP A 33 3.78 1.42 -4.67
N HIS A 34 4.10 0.98 -3.45
CA HIS A 34 5.39 1.21 -2.83
C HIS A 34 6.53 0.66 -3.68
N ILE A 35 6.42 -0.58 -4.13
CA ILE A 35 7.42 -1.20 -5.02
C ILE A 35 7.47 -0.49 -6.38
N LEU A 36 6.32 -0.08 -6.93
CA LEU A 36 6.31 0.68 -8.18
C LEU A 36 7.03 2.02 -8.06
N LEU A 37 6.93 2.69 -6.92
CA LEU A 37 7.69 3.91 -6.64
C LEU A 37 9.19 3.63 -6.55
N HIS A 38 9.58 2.57 -5.83
CA HIS A 38 10.98 2.12 -5.77
C HIS A 38 11.55 1.78 -7.15
N LEU A 39 10.77 1.12 -7.99
CA LEU A 39 11.17 0.84 -9.37
C LEU A 39 11.40 2.11 -10.19
N ARG A 40 10.63 3.19 -9.97
CA ARG A 40 10.72 4.43 -10.76
C ARG A 40 11.77 5.40 -10.25
N HIS A 41 12.00 5.43 -8.94
CA HIS A 41 12.80 6.48 -8.29
C HIS A 41 14.04 5.95 -7.57
N GLY A 42 14.28 4.64 -7.61
CA GLY A 42 15.30 3.94 -6.84
C GLY A 42 14.75 3.46 -5.50
N GLY A 43 15.09 2.21 -5.17
CA GLY A 43 14.71 1.55 -3.92
C GLY A 43 15.66 1.84 -2.76
N ASP A 44 15.36 1.26 -1.61
CA ASP A 44 16.23 1.28 -0.45
C ASP A 44 17.49 0.44 -0.69
N LYS A 45 18.56 0.71 0.09
CA LYS A 45 19.84 -0.01 -0.07
C LYS A 45 19.74 -1.51 0.19
N ASP A 46 18.74 -1.93 0.96
CA ASP A 46 18.51 -3.32 1.34
C ASP A 46 17.42 -4.00 0.49
N ASP A 47 16.98 -3.33 -0.58
CA ASP A 47 16.10 -3.92 -1.59
C ASP A 47 16.91 -4.78 -2.56
N SER A 48 16.27 -5.83 -3.08
CA SER A 48 16.84 -6.60 -4.19
C SER A 48 15.78 -7.17 -5.12
N HIS A 49 16.23 -7.54 -6.31
CA HIS A 49 15.38 -7.92 -7.41
C HIS A 49 15.81 -9.28 -7.97
N LEU A 50 14.84 -10.17 -8.19
CA LEU A 50 15.03 -11.43 -8.89
C LEU A 50 14.34 -11.38 -10.25
N LEU A 51 15.07 -11.69 -11.32
CA LEU A 51 14.57 -11.66 -12.69
C LEU A 51 14.80 -13.02 -13.36
N ILE A 52 13.76 -13.54 -14.02
CA ILE A 52 13.85 -14.72 -14.86
C ILE A 52 13.48 -14.32 -16.29
N PHE A 53 14.45 -14.42 -17.19
CA PHE A 53 14.24 -14.19 -18.62
C PHE A 53 14.02 -15.50 -19.37
N ASP A 54 13.41 -15.41 -20.54
CA ASP A 54 13.31 -16.52 -21.47
C ASP A 54 14.73 -16.99 -21.89
N THR A 55 14.92 -18.29 -21.99
CA THR A 55 16.22 -18.86 -22.39
C THR A 55 16.56 -18.62 -23.85
N ASN A 56 15.56 -18.48 -24.71
CA ASN A 56 15.71 -18.27 -26.15
C ASN A 56 15.65 -16.77 -26.52
N ASP A 57 15.04 -15.94 -25.66
CA ASP A 57 14.93 -14.50 -25.83
C ASP A 57 15.20 -13.77 -24.53
N GLN A 58 16.46 -13.42 -24.31
CA GLN A 58 16.91 -12.73 -23.10
C GLN A 58 16.36 -11.29 -22.95
N THR A 59 15.62 -10.79 -23.92
CA THR A 59 14.89 -9.52 -23.80
C THR A 59 13.53 -9.70 -23.13
N LYS A 60 12.97 -10.92 -23.15
CA LYS A 60 11.67 -11.27 -22.62
C LYS A 60 11.74 -11.69 -21.16
N LEU A 61 11.25 -10.84 -20.27
CA LEU A 61 11.13 -11.14 -18.84
C LEU A 61 9.89 -12.01 -18.59
N LEU A 62 10.07 -13.18 -17.98
CA LEU A 62 9.02 -14.15 -17.66
C LEU A 62 8.57 -14.09 -16.21
N GLY A 63 9.45 -13.63 -15.31
CA GLY A 63 9.12 -13.54 -13.89
C GLY A 63 10.01 -12.54 -13.16
N TYR A 64 9.43 -11.88 -12.17
CA TYR A 64 10.06 -10.89 -11.33
C TYR A 64 9.66 -11.09 -9.87
N ALA A 65 10.59 -10.87 -8.96
CA ALA A 65 10.29 -10.71 -7.56
C ALA A 65 11.09 -9.54 -6.97
N HIS A 66 10.42 -8.76 -6.14
CA HIS A 66 11.01 -7.73 -5.30
C HIS A 66 11.17 -8.27 -3.88
N LEU A 67 12.35 -8.08 -3.30
CA LEU A 67 12.67 -8.45 -1.92
C LEU A 67 12.93 -7.16 -1.14
N ASP A 68 12.08 -6.87 -0.18
CA ASP A 68 12.27 -5.80 0.80
C ASP A 68 12.81 -6.40 2.10
N GLN A 69 13.99 -5.97 2.51
CA GLN A 69 14.67 -6.44 3.72
C GLN A 69 14.80 -5.32 4.77
N THR A 70 14.11 -4.20 4.59
CA THR A 70 14.20 -3.01 5.44
C THR A 70 13.51 -3.19 6.79
N ASP A 71 12.43 -3.99 6.86
CA ASP A 71 11.65 -4.21 8.07
C ASP A 71 12.35 -5.20 9.03
N GLN A 72 13.06 -4.66 10.02
CA GLN A 72 13.77 -5.45 11.01
C GLN A 72 12.83 -6.13 12.04
N VAL A 73 11.61 -5.60 12.20
CA VAL A 73 10.63 -6.09 13.19
C VAL A 73 9.79 -7.23 12.61
N ALA A 74 9.06 -6.97 11.55
CA ALA A 74 8.18 -7.97 10.93
C ALA A 74 8.95 -8.98 10.05
N GLY A 75 10.18 -8.63 9.63
CA GLY A 75 11.06 -9.43 8.78
C GLY A 75 10.89 -9.11 7.28
N PRO A 76 11.74 -9.68 6.43
CA PRO A 76 11.75 -9.41 5.01
C PRO A 76 10.43 -9.81 4.33
N SER A 77 10.10 -9.09 3.27
CA SER A 77 8.93 -9.40 2.44
C SER A 77 9.30 -9.60 0.97
N VAL A 78 8.46 -10.35 0.26
CA VAL A 78 8.55 -10.57 -1.18
C VAL A 78 7.19 -10.33 -1.83
N GLU A 79 7.23 -9.67 -2.98
CA GLU A 79 6.12 -9.61 -3.93
C GLU A 79 6.63 -10.11 -5.27
N LEU A 80 5.82 -10.90 -5.98
CA LEU A 80 6.28 -11.51 -7.21
C LEU A 80 5.20 -11.53 -8.30
N VAL A 81 5.66 -11.50 -9.54
CA VAL A 81 4.82 -11.58 -10.72
C VAL A 81 5.40 -12.56 -11.75
N VAL A 82 4.54 -13.32 -12.40
CA VAL A 82 4.89 -14.23 -13.50
C VAL A 82 4.02 -13.88 -14.70
N ASP A 83 4.63 -13.82 -15.89
CA ASP A 83 3.92 -13.64 -17.15
C ASP A 83 2.74 -14.61 -17.22
N PRO A 84 1.50 -14.10 -17.38
CA PRO A 84 0.29 -14.95 -17.43
C PRO A 84 0.39 -16.14 -18.41
N LYS A 85 1.11 -15.97 -19.52
CA LYS A 85 1.29 -16.99 -20.55
C LYS A 85 2.27 -18.09 -20.17
N HIS A 86 3.13 -17.83 -19.16
CA HIS A 86 4.20 -18.72 -18.69
C HIS A 86 3.97 -19.20 -17.24
N ARG A 87 2.73 -19.08 -16.75
CA ARG A 87 2.34 -19.63 -15.45
C ARG A 87 2.30 -21.16 -15.50
N LYS A 88 2.45 -21.79 -14.33
CA LYS A 88 2.50 -23.26 -14.14
C LYS A 88 3.75 -23.94 -14.75
N GLU A 89 4.74 -23.17 -15.21
CA GLU A 89 6.04 -23.66 -15.71
C GLU A 89 7.12 -23.67 -14.61
N GLY A 90 6.76 -23.45 -13.35
CA GLY A 90 7.69 -23.48 -12.21
C GLY A 90 8.40 -22.15 -11.92
N ILE A 91 8.18 -21.09 -12.72
CA ILE A 91 8.85 -19.79 -12.59
C ILE A 91 8.58 -19.18 -11.20
N GLY A 92 7.32 -19.10 -10.78
CA GLY A 92 6.97 -18.55 -9.47
C GLY A 92 7.58 -19.34 -8.31
N LYS A 93 7.63 -20.68 -8.41
CA LYS A 93 8.31 -21.54 -7.43
C LYS A 93 9.82 -21.25 -7.37
N SER A 94 10.45 -21.07 -8.52
CA SER A 94 11.89 -20.78 -8.59
C SER A 94 12.21 -19.42 -7.96
N LEU A 95 11.40 -18.37 -8.22
CA LEU A 95 11.52 -17.06 -7.59
C LEU A 95 11.37 -17.16 -6.07
N LEU A 96 10.32 -17.84 -5.61
CA LEU A 96 10.02 -17.98 -4.18
C LEU A 96 11.09 -18.79 -3.45
N SER A 97 11.59 -19.87 -4.05
CA SER A 97 12.69 -20.67 -3.48
C SER A 97 13.97 -19.83 -3.33
N LYS A 98 14.29 -18.99 -4.31
CA LYS A 98 15.45 -18.09 -4.22
C LYS A 98 15.24 -16.98 -3.18
N ALA A 99 14.04 -16.46 -3.05
CA ALA A 99 13.68 -15.51 -2.00
C ALA A 99 13.85 -16.12 -0.59
N ILE A 100 13.44 -17.38 -0.39
CA ILE A 100 13.64 -18.10 0.88
C ILE A 100 15.14 -18.29 1.16
N GLU A 101 15.94 -18.66 0.14
CA GLU A 101 17.40 -18.82 0.28
C GLU A 101 18.08 -17.52 0.75
N ILE A 102 17.64 -16.35 0.22
CA ILE A 102 18.20 -15.03 0.54
C ILE A 102 17.71 -14.52 1.89
N CYS A 103 16.40 -14.59 2.14
CA CYS A 103 15.76 -13.93 3.28
C CYS A 103 15.55 -14.84 4.49
N GLY A 104 15.68 -16.15 4.31
CA GLY A 104 15.56 -17.14 5.40
C GLY A 104 14.14 -17.36 5.91
N SER A 105 14.04 -17.88 7.13
CA SER A 105 12.80 -18.39 7.73
C SER A 105 11.78 -17.33 8.16
N ARG A 106 12.15 -16.05 8.12
CA ARG A 106 11.24 -14.94 8.49
C ARG A 106 10.52 -14.32 7.29
N LEU A 107 10.73 -14.87 6.08
CA LEU A 107 10.16 -14.32 4.85
C LEU A 107 8.63 -14.25 4.90
N ARG A 108 8.11 -13.10 4.51
CA ARG A 108 6.69 -12.83 4.27
C ARG A 108 6.45 -12.74 2.76
N LEU A 109 5.29 -13.16 2.29
CA LEU A 109 4.88 -13.07 0.89
C LEU A 109 3.56 -12.33 0.82
N TRP A 110 3.53 -11.21 0.09
CA TRP A 110 2.30 -10.52 -0.24
C TRP A 110 1.70 -11.05 -1.54
N SER A 111 0.41 -11.24 -1.55
CA SER A 111 -0.39 -11.58 -2.72
C SER A 111 -1.56 -10.63 -2.82
N HIS A 112 -1.57 -9.83 -3.87
CA HIS A 112 -2.65 -8.88 -4.16
C HIS A 112 -3.78 -9.58 -4.91
N GLY A 113 -5.04 -9.24 -4.57
CA GLY A 113 -6.24 -9.76 -5.21
C GLY A 113 -6.71 -11.14 -4.77
N ASP A 114 -6.10 -11.76 -3.75
CA ASP A 114 -6.43 -13.14 -3.26
C ASP A 114 -6.61 -14.16 -4.39
N LEU A 115 -5.69 -14.15 -5.36
CA LEU A 115 -5.76 -15.03 -6.52
C LEU A 115 -5.53 -16.49 -6.11
N PRO A 116 -6.40 -17.45 -6.51
CA PRO A 116 -6.24 -18.86 -6.14
C PRO A 116 -4.88 -19.46 -6.57
N VAL A 117 -4.31 -18.99 -7.68
CA VAL A 117 -3.00 -19.44 -8.16
C VAL A 117 -1.86 -18.99 -7.24
N ALA A 118 -1.96 -17.78 -6.67
CA ALA A 118 -0.98 -17.23 -5.74
C ALA A 118 -1.07 -17.93 -4.38
N SER A 119 -2.30 -18.12 -3.84
CA SER A 119 -2.52 -18.88 -2.61
C SER A 119 -1.99 -20.30 -2.71
N LYS A 120 -2.26 -21.00 -3.84
CA LYS A 120 -1.73 -22.35 -4.09
C LYS A 120 -0.21 -22.38 -4.18
N LEU A 121 0.42 -21.37 -4.81
CA LEU A 121 1.87 -21.25 -4.84
C LEU A 121 2.43 -21.08 -3.42
N ALA A 122 1.86 -20.18 -2.63
CA ALA A 122 2.27 -19.94 -1.25
C ALA A 122 2.18 -21.23 -0.40
N GLU A 123 1.02 -21.84 -0.36
CA GLU A 123 0.75 -23.04 0.46
C GLU A 123 1.64 -24.23 0.06
N SER A 124 1.84 -24.45 -1.26
CA SER A 124 2.70 -25.54 -1.74
C SER A 124 4.20 -25.34 -1.49
N ASN A 125 4.59 -24.13 -1.04
CA ASN A 125 5.96 -23.78 -0.66
C ASN A 125 6.09 -23.45 0.83
N ASN A 126 5.23 -24.03 1.67
CA ASN A 126 5.24 -23.91 3.13
C ASN A 126 4.97 -22.49 3.67
N PHE A 127 4.19 -21.69 2.95
CA PHE A 127 3.68 -20.45 3.49
C PHE A 127 2.28 -20.63 4.04
N GLN A 128 1.98 -19.98 5.16
CA GLN A 128 0.65 -19.93 5.75
C GLN A 128 0.13 -18.51 5.70
N ARG A 129 -1.13 -18.33 5.29
CA ARG A 129 -1.83 -17.05 5.39
C ARG A 129 -1.93 -16.62 6.85
N VAL A 130 -1.47 -15.40 7.14
CA VAL A 130 -1.43 -14.84 8.51
C VAL A 130 -2.21 -13.53 8.62
N ARG A 131 -2.51 -12.87 7.51
CA ARG A 131 -3.25 -11.60 7.49
C ARG A 131 -4.01 -11.46 6.19
N THR A 132 -5.13 -10.78 6.26
CA THR A 132 -5.92 -10.39 5.11
C THR A 132 -6.27 -8.91 5.24
N VAL A 133 -6.02 -8.14 4.19
CA VAL A 133 -6.34 -6.72 4.09
C VAL A 133 -7.41 -6.55 3.01
N LEU A 134 -8.52 -5.92 3.36
CA LEU A 134 -9.59 -5.61 2.42
C LEU A 134 -9.32 -4.24 1.79
N GLN A 135 -9.39 -4.17 0.49
CA GLN A 135 -9.54 -2.92 -0.23
C GLN A 135 -11.03 -2.59 -0.27
N MET A 136 -11.39 -1.39 0.11
CA MET A 136 -12.75 -0.90 0.04
C MET A 136 -12.81 0.34 -0.84
N SER A 137 -13.90 0.50 -1.59
CA SER A 137 -14.10 1.64 -2.50
C SER A 137 -15.47 2.27 -2.29
N LYS A 138 -15.57 3.54 -2.65
CA LYS A 138 -16.79 4.34 -2.60
C LYS A 138 -16.72 5.44 -3.66
N SER A 139 -17.84 5.66 -4.40
CA SER A 139 -17.99 6.87 -5.19
C SER A 139 -18.16 8.10 -4.30
N LEU A 140 -17.53 9.21 -4.69
CA LEU A 140 -17.55 10.50 -4.00
C LEU A 140 -18.54 11.47 -4.66
N ASP A 141 -19.72 10.99 -5.07
CA ASP A 141 -20.73 11.79 -5.78
C ASP A 141 -21.24 12.97 -4.95
N GLU A 142 -21.35 12.81 -3.63
CA GLU A 142 -21.91 13.79 -2.72
C GLU A 142 -20.97 14.12 -1.56
N ILE A 143 -21.07 15.34 -1.02
CA ILE A 143 -20.41 15.73 0.20
C ILE A 143 -21.03 14.97 1.37
N ILE A 144 -20.18 14.36 2.19
CA ILE A 144 -20.60 13.61 3.36
C ILE A 144 -20.87 14.56 4.51
N ALA A 145 -22.06 14.51 5.07
CA ALA A 145 -22.41 15.31 6.25
C ALA A 145 -21.50 14.93 7.44
N ILE A 146 -20.85 15.94 8.00
CA ILE A 146 -19.99 15.77 9.17
C ILE A 146 -20.85 15.90 10.43
N ASN A 147 -20.85 14.86 11.26
CA ASN A 147 -21.56 14.89 12.54
C ASN A 147 -20.94 15.92 13.49
N GLN A 148 -21.77 16.51 14.34
CA GLN A 148 -21.27 17.34 15.43
C GLN A 148 -20.44 16.50 16.41
N ILE A 149 -19.30 17.04 16.80
CA ILE A 149 -18.42 16.50 17.85
C ILE A 149 -18.28 17.52 18.96
N ASP A 150 -17.60 17.15 20.04
CA ASP A 150 -17.29 18.07 21.15
C ASP A 150 -16.68 19.37 20.60
N SER A 151 -17.26 20.50 20.99
CA SER A 151 -16.84 21.84 20.54
C SER A 151 -15.41 22.22 20.95
N GLN A 152 -14.81 21.48 21.86
CA GLN A 152 -13.39 21.62 22.23
C GLN A 152 -12.44 20.90 21.25
N ILE A 153 -12.98 20.14 20.31
CA ILE A 153 -12.17 19.45 19.30
C ILE A 153 -12.11 20.32 18.05
N VAL A 154 -10.89 20.64 17.63
CA VAL A 154 -10.59 21.39 16.41
C VAL A 154 -9.96 20.45 15.41
N ILE A 155 -10.43 20.49 14.16
CA ILE A 155 -9.81 19.79 13.04
C ILE A 155 -9.13 20.83 12.15
N ARG A 156 -7.86 20.62 11.88
CA ARG A 156 -7.02 21.48 11.03
C ARG A 156 -6.09 20.67 10.15
N SER A 157 -5.56 21.29 9.11
CA SER A 157 -4.52 20.69 8.29
C SER A 157 -3.19 20.53 9.08
N PHE A 158 -2.43 19.54 8.68
CA PHE A 158 -1.11 19.23 9.21
C PHE A 158 -0.09 20.30 8.77
N LEU A 159 0.79 20.69 9.67
CA LEU A 159 1.85 21.67 9.43
C LEU A 159 3.23 20.97 9.43
N PRO A 160 3.80 20.68 8.23
CA PRO A 160 5.08 20.01 8.11
C PRO A 160 6.18 20.74 8.91
N GLY A 161 6.98 19.98 9.63
CA GLY A 161 8.03 20.51 10.50
C GLY A 161 7.54 20.90 11.90
N LEU A 162 6.33 21.41 12.05
CA LEU A 162 5.76 21.76 13.36
C LEU A 162 5.08 20.56 14.01
N ASP A 163 4.27 19.83 13.23
CA ASP A 163 3.45 18.73 13.72
C ASP A 163 4.15 17.37 13.67
N ASP A 164 5.26 17.26 12.97
CA ASP A 164 5.95 15.99 12.66
C ASP A 164 6.11 15.10 13.88
N GLN A 165 6.70 15.62 14.95
CA GLN A 165 7.02 14.83 16.13
C GLN A 165 5.76 14.47 16.94
N GLY A 166 4.80 15.40 17.03
CA GLY A 166 3.51 15.17 17.71
C GLY A 166 2.72 14.08 17.01
N TRP A 167 2.61 14.19 15.69
CA TRP A 167 1.91 13.20 14.88
C TRP A 167 2.60 11.83 14.94
N LEU A 168 3.93 11.79 14.84
CA LEU A 168 4.69 10.53 14.90
C LEU A 168 4.47 9.80 16.23
N THR A 169 4.44 10.55 17.33
CA THR A 169 4.14 10.00 18.67
C THR A 169 2.73 9.42 18.72
N LEU A 170 1.74 10.13 18.18
CA LEU A 170 0.37 9.64 18.11
C LEU A 170 0.24 8.43 17.19
N ASN A 171 0.83 8.48 15.99
CA ASN A 171 0.83 7.37 15.04
C ASN A 171 1.39 6.09 15.67
N ASN A 172 2.56 6.15 16.29
CA ASN A 172 3.20 5.00 16.89
C ASN A 172 2.44 4.48 18.13
N LYS A 173 1.70 5.35 18.83
CA LYS A 173 0.79 4.94 19.90
C LYS A 173 -0.44 4.21 19.36
N VAL A 174 -1.09 4.76 18.33
CA VAL A 174 -2.28 4.17 17.69
C VAL A 174 -1.97 2.82 17.06
N PHE A 175 -0.85 2.74 16.38
CA PHE A 175 -0.42 1.54 15.64
C PHE A 175 0.65 0.71 16.37
N ALA A 176 0.75 0.79 17.69
CA ALA A 176 1.78 0.09 18.47
C ALA A 176 1.87 -1.41 18.20
N ASN A 177 0.75 -2.05 17.88
CA ASN A 177 0.67 -3.47 17.57
C ASN A 177 0.54 -3.76 16.06
N HIS A 178 0.57 -2.72 15.21
CA HIS A 178 0.43 -2.89 13.77
C HIS A 178 1.80 -3.22 13.15
N PRO A 179 1.91 -4.29 12.34
CA PRO A 179 3.20 -4.78 11.85
C PRO A 179 3.91 -3.83 10.87
N GLU A 180 3.19 -2.92 10.22
CA GLU A 180 3.73 -2.07 9.15
C GLU A 180 3.62 -0.56 9.43
N GLN A 181 2.74 -0.14 10.34
CA GLN A 181 2.51 1.27 10.66
C GLN A 181 3.00 1.65 12.07
N GLY A 182 3.28 0.67 12.92
CA GLY A 182 3.93 0.88 14.20
C GLY A 182 5.42 1.13 14.04
N ASN A 183 5.98 1.97 14.91
CA ASN A 183 7.42 2.26 14.97
C ASN A 183 8.00 3.08 13.79
N TRP A 184 7.21 3.90 13.13
CA TRP A 184 7.75 4.85 12.16
C TRP A 184 8.74 5.79 12.82
N SER A 185 9.84 6.06 12.11
CA SER A 185 10.83 7.07 12.47
C SER A 185 10.49 8.42 11.83
N LEU A 186 11.17 9.47 12.28
CA LEU A 186 11.05 10.78 11.63
C LEU A 186 11.51 10.72 10.16
N ASN A 187 12.48 9.87 9.84
CA ASN A 187 12.94 9.68 8.48
C ASN A 187 11.83 9.08 7.59
N ASP A 188 11.07 8.12 8.09
CA ASP A 188 9.96 7.50 7.35
C ASP A 188 8.86 8.53 7.01
N LEU A 189 8.54 9.43 7.95
CA LEU A 189 7.64 10.53 7.70
C LEU A 189 8.22 11.50 6.67
N LYS A 190 9.50 11.88 6.81
CA LYS A 190 10.17 12.84 5.90
C LYS A 190 10.30 12.29 4.48
N LEU A 191 10.50 11.00 4.29
CA LEU A 191 10.50 10.39 2.97
C LEU A 191 9.13 10.52 2.31
N ARG A 192 8.05 10.23 3.04
CA ARG A 192 6.68 10.39 2.51
C ARG A 192 6.29 11.84 2.24
N GLN A 193 6.81 12.79 3.02
CA GLN A 193 6.61 14.23 2.76
C GLN A 193 7.33 14.72 1.49
N LYS A 194 8.26 13.96 0.92
CA LYS A 194 8.94 14.28 -0.34
C LYS A 194 8.26 13.68 -1.57
N GLU A 195 7.31 12.77 -1.35
CA GLU A 195 6.58 12.16 -2.44
C GLU A 195 5.70 13.18 -3.17
N ASP A 196 5.60 13.04 -4.47
CA ASP A 196 4.81 13.92 -5.34
C ASP A 196 3.32 13.99 -4.98
N TRP A 197 2.82 12.95 -4.32
CA TRP A 197 1.42 12.86 -3.87
C TRP A 197 1.20 13.49 -2.50
N PHE A 198 2.25 13.87 -1.77
CA PHE A 198 2.11 14.47 -0.45
C PHE A 198 1.47 15.84 -0.55
N ASP A 199 0.34 15.98 0.14
CA ASP A 199 -0.41 17.22 0.24
C ASP A 199 -0.75 17.48 1.71
N PRO A 200 -0.13 18.47 2.36
CA PRO A 200 -0.39 18.80 3.76
C PRO A 200 -1.82 19.31 3.99
N GLU A 201 -2.48 19.90 2.97
CA GLU A 201 -3.89 20.32 3.08
C GLU A 201 -4.86 19.14 3.14
N GLY A 202 -4.47 17.98 2.57
CA GLY A 202 -5.20 16.72 2.65
C GLY A 202 -4.84 15.86 3.85
N PHE A 203 -3.99 16.36 4.74
CA PHE A 203 -3.60 15.68 5.96
C PHE A 203 -4.16 16.44 7.17
N PHE A 204 -5.16 15.88 7.85
CA PHE A 204 -5.88 16.55 8.95
C PHE A 204 -5.51 15.97 10.30
N ILE A 205 -5.41 16.88 11.29
CA ILE A 205 -5.18 16.58 12.69
C ILE A 205 -6.43 17.00 13.48
N ALA A 206 -6.90 16.15 14.39
CA ALA A 206 -7.87 16.51 15.40
C ALA A 206 -7.15 16.81 16.71
N GLU A 207 -7.42 17.97 17.28
CA GLU A 207 -6.84 18.44 18.54
C GLU A 207 -7.92 18.72 19.58
N LYS A 208 -7.65 18.37 20.82
CA LYS A 208 -8.44 18.81 21.98
C LYS A 208 -7.52 19.44 23.02
N LEU A 209 -7.79 20.71 23.35
CA LEU A 209 -6.98 21.47 24.32
C LEU A 209 -5.46 21.43 24.02
N GLY A 210 -5.08 21.53 22.74
CA GLY A 210 -3.70 21.51 22.29
C GLY A 210 -3.04 20.11 22.23
N GLN A 211 -3.77 19.05 22.54
CA GLN A 211 -3.31 17.67 22.39
C GLN A 211 -3.83 17.08 21.07
N MET A 212 -2.97 16.49 20.25
CA MET A 212 -3.39 15.68 19.11
C MET A 212 -4.06 14.40 19.58
N ILE A 213 -5.30 14.15 19.13
CA ILE A 213 -6.12 13.02 19.55
C ILE A 213 -6.56 12.13 18.39
N GLY A 214 -6.30 12.54 17.16
CA GLY A 214 -6.62 11.77 15.97
C GLY A 214 -6.12 12.45 14.71
N PHE A 215 -6.14 11.72 13.62
CA PHE A 215 -5.72 12.22 12.31
C PHE A 215 -6.33 11.40 11.17
N VAL A 216 -6.38 12.02 10.00
CA VAL A 216 -6.61 11.36 8.70
C VAL A 216 -5.67 11.96 7.67
N TRP A 217 -5.00 11.10 6.92
CA TRP A 217 -4.12 11.48 5.84
C TRP A 217 -4.67 10.94 4.53
N THR A 218 -4.85 11.80 3.54
CA THR A 218 -5.33 11.43 2.21
C THR A 218 -4.16 11.31 1.22
N LYS A 219 -4.36 10.52 0.18
CA LYS A 219 -3.41 10.37 -0.93
C LYS A 219 -4.18 10.34 -2.25
N VAL A 220 -3.62 10.94 -3.29
CA VAL A 220 -4.20 10.90 -4.64
C VAL A 220 -3.28 10.11 -5.56
N HIS A 221 -3.84 9.14 -6.26
CA HIS A 221 -3.19 8.31 -7.26
C HIS A 221 -3.58 8.75 -8.66
N GLY A 222 -2.65 8.74 -9.61
CA GLY A 222 -2.94 8.88 -11.05
C GLY A 222 -3.14 10.30 -11.58
N ALA A 223 -2.92 11.37 -10.81
CA ALA A 223 -3.22 12.75 -11.18
C ALA A 223 -2.08 13.50 -11.92
N LYS A 224 -1.21 12.87 -12.70
CA LYS A 224 -0.28 13.60 -13.58
C LYS A 224 -0.35 13.07 -15.00
N SER A 225 -0.92 13.89 -15.90
CA SER A 225 -0.76 13.76 -17.34
C SER A 225 0.72 13.89 -17.70
N HIS A 226 1.38 12.79 -18.03
CA HIS A 226 2.65 12.87 -18.72
C HIS A 226 2.37 13.02 -20.22
N GLN A 227 2.67 14.22 -20.78
CA GLN A 227 2.79 14.40 -22.21
C GLN A 227 4.01 13.58 -22.68
N HIS A 228 3.75 12.42 -23.25
CA HIS A 228 4.70 11.78 -24.15
C HIS A 228 4.35 12.20 -25.57
N ASP A 229 5.34 12.73 -26.30
CA ASP A 229 5.23 13.11 -27.69
C ASP A 229 4.55 12.01 -28.52
N GLY A 230 3.35 12.30 -29.02
CA GLY A 230 2.74 11.64 -30.18
C GLY A 230 1.80 10.46 -29.93
N GLN A 231 1.32 10.18 -28.70
CA GLN A 231 0.24 9.21 -28.46
C GLN A 231 -0.89 9.82 -27.64
N GLU A 232 -2.14 9.42 -27.94
CA GLU A 232 -3.34 9.86 -27.24
C GLU A 232 -3.19 9.62 -25.73
N SER A 233 -3.33 10.69 -24.95
CA SER A 233 -3.35 10.62 -23.49
C SER A 233 -4.58 9.84 -23.04
N HIS A 234 -4.41 8.65 -22.52
CA HIS A 234 -5.46 8.00 -21.73
C HIS A 234 -5.38 8.56 -20.32
N ASP A 235 -6.23 9.51 -20.00
CA ASP A 235 -6.45 9.98 -18.64
C ASP A 235 -7.07 8.83 -17.84
N HIS A 236 -6.26 8.18 -17.00
CA HIS A 236 -6.82 7.39 -15.91
C HIS A 236 -7.37 8.36 -14.88
N ALA A 237 -8.66 8.25 -14.58
CA ALA A 237 -9.29 9.04 -13.54
C ALA A 237 -8.49 8.92 -12.24
N ALA A 238 -8.20 10.06 -11.62
CA ALA A 238 -7.46 10.07 -10.35
C ALA A 238 -8.31 9.38 -9.27
N ILE A 239 -7.68 8.56 -8.43
CA ILE A 239 -8.33 7.87 -7.31
C ILE A 239 -7.80 8.46 -6.01
N GLY A 240 -8.70 8.83 -5.09
CA GLY A 240 -8.35 9.30 -3.76
C GLY A 240 -8.29 8.13 -2.77
N GLU A 241 -7.33 8.15 -1.88
CA GLU A 241 -7.18 7.16 -0.83
C GLU A 241 -7.26 7.83 0.55
N ILE A 242 -8.01 7.22 1.47
CA ILE A 242 -7.79 7.42 2.90
C ILE A 242 -6.56 6.59 3.27
N TYR A 243 -5.40 7.23 3.21
CA TYR A 243 -4.10 6.56 3.32
C TYR A 243 -3.84 6.04 4.73
N ILE A 244 -4.03 6.90 5.75
CA ILE A 244 -3.91 6.52 7.16
C ILE A 244 -4.96 7.26 7.97
N THR A 245 -5.66 6.56 8.85
CA THR A 245 -6.56 7.16 9.85
C THR A 245 -6.25 6.57 11.22
N GLY A 246 -6.07 7.43 12.20
CA GLY A 246 -5.78 7.00 13.56
C GLY A 246 -6.49 7.86 14.61
N ILE A 247 -6.96 7.20 15.67
CA ILE A 247 -7.56 7.84 16.85
C ILE A 247 -6.78 7.40 18.07
N ASP A 248 -6.43 8.32 18.94
CA ASP A 248 -5.84 7.98 20.24
C ASP A 248 -6.81 7.05 20.99
N PRO A 249 -6.36 5.88 21.48
CA PRO A 249 -7.22 4.93 22.19
C PRO A 249 -8.02 5.55 23.35
N ALA A 250 -7.48 6.59 23.99
CA ALA A 250 -8.20 7.31 25.06
C ALA A 250 -9.40 8.12 24.58
N PHE A 251 -9.55 8.33 23.27
CA PHE A 251 -10.62 9.12 22.65
C PHE A 251 -11.46 8.31 21.65
N GLU A 252 -11.37 6.99 21.71
CA GLU A 252 -12.25 6.11 20.94
C GLU A 252 -13.72 6.20 21.40
N GLY A 253 -14.64 5.77 20.54
CA GLY A 253 -16.09 5.77 20.84
C GLY A 253 -16.77 7.13 20.76
N LEU A 254 -16.05 8.24 20.55
CA LEU A 254 -16.60 9.59 20.44
C LEU A 254 -17.06 9.97 19.01
N GLY A 255 -17.07 9.04 18.07
CA GLY A 255 -17.42 9.29 16.67
C GLY A 255 -16.35 10.01 15.85
N LEU A 256 -15.17 10.27 16.44
CA LEU A 256 -14.09 11.04 15.82
C LEU A 256 -13.58 10.37 14.54
N GLY A 257 -13.49 9.04 14.50
CA GLY A 257 -13.08 8.30 13.30
C GLY A 257 -13.98 8.57 12.09
N LYS A 258 -15.30 8.62 12.31
CA LYS A 258 -16.26 8.96 11.24
C LYS A 258 -16.07 10.39 10.76
N VAL A 259 -15.90 11.33 11.66
CA VAL A 259 -15.71 12.75 11.36
C VAL A 259 -14.41 12.94 10.56
N LEU A 260 -13.28 12.40 11.00
CA LEU A 260 -11.99 12.51 10.31
C LEU A 260 -12.03 11.86 8.93
N THR A 261 -12.56 10.63 8.83
CA THR A 261 -12.71 9.97 7.52
C THR A 261 -13.59 10.78 6.57
N SER A 262 -14.72 11.31 7.06
CA SER A 262 -15.59 12.17 6.25
C SER A 262 -14.91 13.47 5.84
N THR A 263 -14.07 14.06 6.69
CA THR A 263 -13.27 15.25 6.37
C THR A 263 -12.30 14.94 5.22
N GLY A 264 -11.55 13.84 5.31
CA GLY A 264 -10.63 13.41 4.24
C GLY A 264 -11.36 13.13 2.92
N LEU A 265 -12.50 12.43 2.96
CA LEU A 265 -13.29 12.14 1.75
C LEU A 265 -13.87 13.42 1.12
N ASN A 266 -14.35 14.36 1.93
CA ASN A 266 -14.83 15.64 1.43
C ASN A 266 -13.69 16.46 0.80
N TYR A 267 -12.50 16.43 1.40
CA TYR A 267 -11.32 17.04 0.81
C TYR A 267 -11.01 16.45 -0.56
N LEU A 268 -10.94 15.13 -0.69
CA LEU A 268 -10.70 14.45 -1.97
C LEU A 268 -11.76 14.86 -3.02
N LYS A 269 -13.03 14.91 -2.63
CA LYS A 269 -14.09 15.40 -3.51
C LYS A 269 -13.87 16.84 -3.95
N TYR A 270 -13.45 17.75 -3.06
CA TYR A 270 -13.11 19.13 -3.41
C TYR A 270 -11.96 19.22 -4.41
N GLN A 271 -11.04 18.26 -4.40
CA GLN A 271 -9.97 18.13 -5.38
C GLN A 271 -10.45 17.55 -6.73
N GLY A 272 -11.75 17.31 -6.89
CA GLY A 272 -12.33 16.75 -8.13
C GLY A 272 -12.20 15.24 -8.25
N ILE A 273 -11.87 14.53 -7.18
CA ILE A 273 -11.78 13.08 -7.18
C ILE A 273 -13.18 12.47 -7.12
N GLU A 274 -13.44 11.51 -7.99
CA GLU A 274 -14.74 10.84 -8.11
C GLU A 274 -14.83 9.55 -7.31
N ASP A 275 -13.70 8.85 -7.11
CA ASP A 275 -13.64 7.58 -6.39
C ASP A 275 -12.67 7.64 -5.22
N GLY A 276 -13.13 7.12 -4.07
CA GLY A 276 -12.33 6.97 -2.86
C GLY A 276 -12.07 5.51 -2.53
N ILE A 277 -10.83 5.18 -2.16
CA ILE A 277 -10.43 3.86 -1.68
C ILE A 277 -9.81 3.94 -0.28
N LEU A 278 -9.74 2.79 0.37
CA LEU A 278 -8.96 2.58 1.59
C LEU A 278 -8.61 1.10 1.76
N TYR A 279 -7.63 0.84 2.61
CA TYR A 279 -7.22 -0.50 3.01
C TYR A 279 -7.47 -0.71 4.50
N VAL A 280 -7.99 -1.88 4.86
CA VAL A 280 -8.34 -2.21 6.25
C VAL A 280 -8.16 -3.69 6.52
N ASP A 281 -7.62 -4.04 7.69
CA ASP A 281 -7.54 -5.43 8.11
C ASP A 281 -8.93 -6.08 8.21
N GLU A 282 -9.07 -7.30 7.67
CA GLU A 282 -10.32 -8.06 7.73
C GLU A 282 -10.79 -8.32 9.19
N GLU A 283 -9.83 -8.39 10.11
CA GLU A 283 -10.10 -8.58 11.54
C GLU A 283 -10.50 -7.29 12.28
N ASN A 284 -10.26 -6.11 11.68
CA ASN A 284 -10.62 -4.83 12.28
C ASN A 284 -12.11 -4.52 12.10
N SER A 285 -12.95 -5.20 12.85
CA SER A 285 -14.41 -5.08 12.76
C SER A 285 -14.91 -3.66 13.05
N ALA A 286 -14.25 -2.91 13.94
CA ALA A 286 -14.61 -1.54 14.27
C ALA A 286 -14.43 -0.60 13.06
N ALA A 287 -13.28 -0.65 12.42
CA ALA A 287 -13.00 0.14 11.22
C ALA A 287 -13.89 -0.30 10.04
N LEU A 288 -14.10 -1.60 9.85
CA LEU A 288 -14.99 -2.13 8.81
C LEU A 288 -16.43 -1.62 8.97
N ASN A 289 -16.95 -1.60 10.19
CA ASN A 289 -18.30 -1.09 10.47
C ASN A 289 -18.37 0.43 10.20
N LEU A 290 -17.33 1.17 10.58
CA LEU A 290 -17.20 2.59 10.27
C LEU A 290 -17.28 2.82 8.75
N TYR A 291 -16.42 2.16 7.97
CA TYR A 291 -16.36 2.38 6.53
C TYR A 291 -17.61 1.93 5.79
N LYS A 292 -18.21 0.80 6.19
CA LYS A 292 -19.53 0.39 5.70
C LYS A 292 -20.62 1.43 6.00
N SER A 293 -20.60 2.05 7.19
CA SER A 293 -21.53 3.12 7.56
C SER A 293 -21.36 4.41 6.72
N LEU A 294 -20.16 4.60 6.13
CA LEU A 294 -19.85 5.68 5.19
C LEU A 294 -20.14 5.30 3.73
N GLY A 295 -20.65 4.10 3.48
CA GLY A 295 -21.05 3.63 2.15
C GLY A 295 -19.94 2.94 1.35
N PHE A 296 -18.79 2.64 1.97
CA PHE A 296 -17.75 1.84 1.33
C PHE A 296 -18.21 0.39 1.11
N LYS A 297 -17.80 -0.16 -0.03
CA LYS A 297 -17.99 -1.57 -0.39
C LYS A 297 -16.62 -2.21 -0.61
N GLN A 298 -16.50 -3.49 -0.34
CA GLN A 298 -15.28 -4.22 -0.64
C GLN A 298 -15.08 -4.27 -2.16
N SER A 299 -13.89 -3.87 -2.62
CA SER A 299 -13.47 -3.88 -4.03
C SER A 299 -12.31 -4.82 -4.31
N GLY A 300 -11.51 -5.16 -3.28
CA GLY A 300 -10.37 -6.04 -3.41
C GLY A 300 -10.00 -6.71 -2.09
N LYS A 301 -8.96 -7.54 -2.14
CA LYS A 301 -8.48 -8.29 -0.99
C LYS A 301 -7.01 -8.68 -1.20
N ASP A 302 -6.15 -8.31 -0.26
CA ASP A 302 -4.74 -8.67 -0.26
C ASP A 302 -4.43 -9.65 0.87
N CYS A 303 -3.52 -10.56 0.63
CA CYS A 303 -3.18 -11.61 1.58
C CYS A 303 -1.69 -11.61 1.88
N LEU A 304 -1.38 -11.62 3.17
CA LEU A 304 -0.03 -11.82 3.67
C LEU A 304 0.15 -13.27 4.12
N PHE A 305 1.18 -13.90 3.58
CA PHE A 305 1.61 -15.23 3.95
C PHE A 305 2.96 -15.17 4.67
N LYS A 306 3.17 -16.04 5.64
CA LYS A 306 4.43 -16.20 6.36
C LYS A 306 5.01 -17.59 6.11
N TYR A 307 6.30 -17.64 5.83
CA TYR A 307 7.01 -18.91 5.65
C TYR A 307 7.05 -19.70 6.97
N LYS A 308 6.72 -20.97 6.89
CA LYS A 308 6.90 -21.95 7.97
C LYS A 308 8.09 -22.82 7.63
N ASN A 309 9.16 -22.70 8.40
CA ASN A 309 10.30 -23.60 8.25
C ASN A 309 9.83 -25.05 8.45
N PRO A 310 10.04 -25.95 7.47
CA PRO A 310 9.79 -27.38 7.71
C PRO A 310 10.67 -27.84 8.88
N GLN A 311 10.02 -28.43 9.90
CA GLN A 311 10.75 -29.05 11.02
C GLN A 311 11.48 -30.30 10.54
#